data_d834e3bf4a3e7f20b65f87f7b52b1a20
#
_entry.id   d834e3bf4a3e7f20b65f87f7b52b1a20
#
_cell.length_a   1.000
_cell.length_b   1.000
_cell.length_c   1.000
_cell.angle_alpha   90.00
_cell.angle_beta   90.00
_cell.angle_gamma   90.00
#
_symmetry.space_group_name_H-M   'P 1'
#
loop_
_entity.id
_entity.type
_entity.pdbx_description
1 polymer ?
#
loop_
_entity_poly.entity_id
_entity_poly.type
_entity_poly.pdbx_seq_one_letter_code
_entity_poly.pdbx_strand_id
1 'polypeptide(L)'
;MFELKGATFAVNGKTLLQPTHLTFEEGKVHGLIGHNGSGKSTLLKLLARQQSASDGQVCFDGRPVTDWGDREFARQVAYLPQHLPTTESLTGRELVGFGRYPWHGLLGRQTSEDRAHIERAITLTDTCALADRLVDSLSGGERQRVWLAMLLAQKSRFLLLDEPLAALDIAHQVEVLKLVRRLCHDLGLGVIIVLHDINMAARYCDRLTALHSGRVLEQGAPVEMMDSDTLEAIYGLAMQIMRPSGSPHPIAVVQ
;
A
#
# COMPACT_ATOMS: atom_id res chain seq x y z
N MET A 1 -13.15 3.79 -6.17
CA MET A 1 -12.08 4.47 -6.95
C MET A 1 -11.62 5.72 -6.21
N PHE A 2 -10.31 5.96 -6.11
CA PHE A 2 -9.76 7.22 -5.61
C PHE A 2 -9.52 8.21 -6.76
N GLU A 3 -9.74 9.50 -6.49
CA GLU A 3 -9.40 10.63 -7.36
C GLU A 3 -8.74 11.74 -6.55
N LEU A 4 -7.63 12.28 -7.06
CA LEU A 4 -7.04 13.53 -6.60
C LEU A 4 -7.34 14.62 -7.63
N LYS A 5 -7.88 15.75 -7.17
CA LYS A 5 -8.28 16.89 -8.00
C LYS A 5 -7.49 18.13 -7.57
N GLY A 6 -6.30 18.30 -8.13
CA GLY A 6 -5.39 19.39 -7.79
C GLY A 6 -4.89 19.33 -6.34
N ALA A 7 -4.90 18.13 -5.71
CA ALA A 7 -4.52 17.99 -4.32
C ALA A 7 -3.07 18.40 -4.08
N THR A 8 -2.85 19.29 -3.11
CA THR A 8 -1.53 19.75 -2.68
C THR A 8 -1.32 19.46 -1.21
N PHE A 9 -0.05 19.40 -0.80
CA PHE A 9 0.29 19.33 0.62
C PHE A 9 1.53 20.15 0.93
N ALA A 10 1.39 21.07 1.87
CA ALA A 10 2.46 21.94 2.35
C ALA A 10 2.54 21.96 3.87
N VAL A 11 3.75 22.00 4.42
CA VAL A 11 4.02 22.10 5.84
C VAL A 11 5.09 23.17 6.06
N ASN A 12 4.85 24.10 6.99
CA ASN A 12 5.79 25.17 7.33
C ASN A 12 6.30 25.94 6.10
N GLY A 13 5.41 26.25 5.16
CA GLY A 13 5.75 26.97 3.92
C GLY A 13 6.49 26.15 2.86
N LYS A 14 6.79 24.87 3.12
CA LYS A 14 7.41 23.98 2.14
C LYS A 14 6.35 23.08 1.52
N THR A 15 6.19 23.14 0.20
CA THR A 15 5.31 22.22 -0.55
C THR A 15 5.98 20.86 -0.69
N LEU A 16 5.33 19.82 -0.14
CA LEU A 16 5.78 18.42 -0.20
C LEU A 16 5.09 17.65 -1.30
N LEU A 17 3.89 18.07 -1.70
CA LEU A 17 3.16 17.54 -2.87
C LEU A 17 2.60 18.72 -3.66
N GLN A 18 3.00 18.83 -4.92
CA GLN A 18 2.51 19.82 -5.87
C GLN A 18 1.08 19.48 -6.31
N PRO A 19 0.34 20.42 -6.96
CA PRO A 19 -1.00 20.13 -7.46
C PRO A 19 -1.03 18.85 -8.28
N THR A 20 -1.77 17.86 -7.78
CA THR A 20 -1.73 16.49 -8.28
C THR A 20 -3.11 16.05 -8.76
N HIS A 21 -3.16 15.48 -9.96
CA HIS A 21 -4.34 14.85 -10.56
C HIS A 21 -4.01 13.39 -10.82
N LEU A 22 -4.66 12.48 -10.09
CA LEU A 22 -4.43 11.03 -10.19
C LEU A 22 -5.74 10.28 -9.98
N THR A 23 -5.80 9.09 -10.54
CA THR A 23 -6.87 8.12 -10.27
C THR A 23 -6.28 6.78 -9.91
N PHE A 24 -6.93 6.09 -8.94
CA PHE A 24 -6.59 4.71 -8.56
C PHE A 24 -7.84 3.85 -8.58
N GLU A 25 -7.79 2.79 -9.37
CA GLU A 25 -8.90 1.87 -9.60
C GLU A 25 -8.82 0.66 -8.66
N GLU A 26 -9.95 0.03 -8.39
CA GLU A 26 -10.01 -1.28 -7.72
C GLU A 26 -9.54 -2.40 -8.66
N GLY A 27 -9.18 -3.55 -8.09
CA GLY A 27 -8.72 -4.70 -8.84
C GLY A 27 -7.33 -4.57 -9.45
N LYS A 28 -6.57 -3.53 -9.08
CA LYS A 28 -5.20 -3.29 -9.56
C LYS A 28 -4.24 -3.00 -8.41
N VAL A 29 -2.99 -3.44 -8.60
CA VAL A 29 -1.87 -3.06 -7.74
C VAL A 29 -1.19 -1.83 -8.34
N HIS A 30 -1.29 -0.70 -7.66
CA HIS A 30 -0.68 0.58 -8.03
C HIS A 30 0.61 0.78 -7.22
N GLY A 31 1.76 0.76 -7.88
CA GLY A 31 3.06 1.05 -7.26
C GLY A 31 3.36 2.55 -7.27
N LEU A 32 3.68 3.12 -6.12
CA LEU A 32 4.25 4.47 -6.01
C LEU A 32 5.77 4.34 -5.97
N ILE A 33 6.46 4.91 -6.95
CA ILE A 33 7.91 4.84 -7.12
C ILE A 33 8.56 6.23 -7.14
N GLY A 34 9.86 6.30 -6.91
CA GLY A 34 10.64 7.53 -6.88
C GLY A 34 11.65 7.54 -5.73
N HIS A 35 12.56 8.51 -5.74
CA HIS A 35 13.59 8.66 -4.71
C HIS A 35 13.01 9.00 -3.31
N ASN A 36 13.84 8.89 -2.26
CA ASN A 36 13.44 9.27 -0.91
C ASN A 36 13.10 10.77 -0.86
N GLY A 37 12.00 11.11 -0.18
CA GLY A 37 11.50 12.49 -0.11
C GLY A 37 10.76 12.99 -1.36
N SER A 38 10.48 12.13 -2.35
CA SER A 38 9.73 12.50 -3.55
C SER A 38 8.23 12.76 -3.33
N GLY A 39 7.69 12.48 -2.15
CA GLY A 39 6.28 12.72 -1.81
C GLY A 39 5.38 11.48 -1.77
N LYS A 40 5.92 10.25 -1.98
CA LYS A 40 5.13 9.00 -2.01
C LYS A 40 4.31 8.76 -0.74
N SER A 41 4.96 8.77 0.44
CA SER A 41 4.27 8.58 1.72
C SER A 41 3.32 9.74 2.05
N THR A 42 3.63 10.96 1.59
CA THR A 42 2.72 12.11 1.72
C THR A 42 1.45 11.87 0.91
N LEU A 43 1.58 11.47 -0.36
CA LEU A 43 0.45 11.11 -1.20
C LEU A 43 -0.39 9.99 -0.56
N LEU A 44 0.26 8.93 -0.08
CA LEU A 44 -0.42 7.81 0.55
C LEU A 44 -1.17 8.24 1.83
N LYS A 45 -0.57 9.12 2.65
CA LYS A 45 -1.20 9.66 3.87
C LYS A 45 -2.40 10.56 3.58
N LEU A 46 -2.41 11.29 2.46
CA LEU A 46 -3.58 12.03 2.01
C LEU A 46 -4.72 11.08 1.63
N LEU A 47 -4.43 10.01 0.89
CA LEU A 47 -5.41 8.98 0.53
C LEU A 47 -5.94 8.26 1.79
N ALA A 48 -5.09 8.02 2.78
CA ALA A 48 -5.43 7.38 4.05
C ALA A 48 -6.14 8.31 5.05
N ARG A 49 -6.37 9.59 4.71
CA ARG A 49 -6.88 10.61 5.66
C ARG A 49 -6.02 10.81 6.92
N GLN A 50 -4.74 10.41 6.86
CA GLN A 50 -3.79 10.71 7.94
C GLN A 50 -3.30 12.16 7.88
N GLN A 51 -3.46 12.80 6.73
CA GLN A 51 -3.19 14.21 6.48
C GLN A 51 -4.31 14.79 5.62
N SER A 52 -4.59 16.10 5.78
CA SER A 52 -5.55 16.81 4.95
C SER A 52 -4.81 17.58 3.85
N ALA A 53 -5.35 17.58 2.63
CA ALA A 53 -4.80 18.40 1.56
C ALA A 53 -4.80 19.89 1.97
N SER A 54 -3.73 20.61 1.62
CA SER A 54 -3.62 22.06 1.86
C SER A 54 -4.45 22.84 0.85
N ASP A 55 -4.61 22.30 -0.36
CA ASP A 55 -5.47 22.82 -1.42
C ASP A 55 -5.88 21.67 -2.34
N GLY A 56 -6.93 21.87 -3.15
CA GLY A 56 -7.52 20.81 -3.97
C GLY A 56 -8.29 19.78 -3.12
N GLN A 57 -8.55 18.60 -3.68
CA GLN A 57 -9.38 17.59 -3.03
C GLN A 57 -8.88 16.17 -3.29
N VAL A 58 -9.05 15.32 -2.29
CA VAL A 58 -8.98 13.86 -2.42
C VAL A 58 -10.40 13.32 -2.31
N CYS A 59 -10.84 12.57 -3.29
CA CYS A 59 -12.18 11.99 -3.33
C CYS A 59 -12.09 10.45 -3.34
N PHE A 60 -13.05 9.82 -2.71
CA PHE A 60 -13.32 8.39 -2.80
C PHE A 60 -14.75 8.20 -3.32
N ASP A 61 -14.91 7.50 -4.46
CA ASP A 61 -16.19 7.35 -5.18
C ASP A 61 -16.91 8.69 -5.42
N GLY A 62 -16.15 9.70 -5.83
CA GLY A 62 -16.67 11.04 -6.13
C GLY A 62 -16.97 11.91 -4.90
N ARG A 63 -16.94 11.36 -3.67
CA ARG A 63 -17.17 12.09 -2.42
C ARG A 63 -15.84 12.46 -1.78
N PRO A 64 -15.63 13.73 -1.36
CA PRO A 64 -14.42 14.13 -0.62
C PRO A 64 -14.18 13.22 0.58
N VAL A 65 -12.92 12.80 0.78
CA VAL A 65 -12.60 11.89 1.90
C VAL A 65 -12.84 12.53 3.26
N THR A 66 -12.85 13.86 3.34
CA THR A 66 -13.17 14.64 4.54
C THR A 66 -14.63 14.51 4.97
N ASP A 67 -15.53 14.20 4.05
CA ASP A 67 -16.97 14.14 4.29
C ASP A 67 -17.42 12.76 4.78
N TRP A 68 -16.53 11.78 4.76
CA TRP A 68 -16.81 10.43 5.27
C TRP A 68 -16.69 10.40 6.79
N GLY A 69 -17.61 9.70 7.47
CA GLY A 69 -17.45 9.35 8.88
C GLY A 69 -16.24 8.43 9.09
N ASP A 70 -15.56 8.50 10.23
CA ASP A 70 -14.31 7.76 10.46
C ASP A 70 -14.46 6.25 10.28
N ARG A 71 -15.51 5.65 10.85
CA ARG A 71 -15.79 4.22 10.69
C ARG A 71 -16.24 3.86 9.29
N GLU A 72 -17.04 4.74 8.68
CA GLU A 72 -17.52 4.56 7.30
C GLU A 72 -16.31 4.52 6.34
N PHE A 73 -15.38 5.45 6.47
CA PHE A 73 -14.15 5.49 5.67
C PHE A 73 -13.25 4.29 5.96
N ALA A 74 -13.06 3.92 7.23
CA ALA A 74 -12.27 2.76 7.61
C ALA A 74 -12.85 1.42 7.10
N ARG A 75 -14.14 1.34 6.77
CA ARG A 75 -14.72 0.18 6.07
C ARG A 75 -14.39 0.17 4.57
N GLN A 76 -13.93 1.28 4.00
CA GLN A 76 -13.56 1.39 2.59
C GLN A 76 -12.05 1.27 2.37
N VAL A 77 -11.25 1.78 3.33
CA VAL A 77 -9.80 1.95 3.17
C VAL A 77 -9.08 1.43 4.40
N ALA A 78 -8.17 0.50 4.20
CA ALA A 78 -7.23 0.04 5.22
C ALA A 78 -5.84 0.60 4.94
N TYR A 79 -5.12 1.02 5.97
CA TYR A 79 -3.80 1.64 5.86
C TYR A 79 -2.78 0.94 6.74
N LEU A 80 -1.64 0.57 6.15
CA LEU A 80 -0.45 0.06 6.84
C LEU A 80 0.63 1.14 6.83
N PRO A 81 0.99 1.71 7.98
CA PRO A 81 2.06 2.70 8.05
C PRO A 81 3.44 2.05 7.92
N GLN A 82 4.44 2.84 7.52
CA GLN A 82 5.84 2.42 7.42
C GLN A 82 6.38 1.87 8.75
N HIS A 83 6.07 2.55 9.86
CA HIS A 83 6.43 2.10 11.21
C HIS A 83 5.20 1.47 11.85
N LEU A 84 5.27 0.16 12.05
CA LEU A 84 4.20 -0.58 12.69
C LEU A 84 4.12 -0.23 14.18
N PRO A 85 2.92 -0.06 14.74
CA PRO A 85 2.75 0.12 16.18
C PRO A 85 3.29 -1.07 16.98
N THR A 86 3.68 -0.83 18.22
CA THR A 86 4.03 -1.89 19.15
C THR A 86 2.82 -2.77 19.43
N THR A 87 3.05 -4.08 19.51
CA THR A 87 2.00 -5.09 19.68
C THR A 87 2.23 -5.91 20.94
N GLU A 88 2.75 -5.26 22.00
CA GLU A 88 3.11 -5.90 23.26
C GLU A 88 2.03 -6.86 23.76
N SER A 89 2.41 -8.12 23.95
CA SER A 89 1.55 -9.19 24.47
C SER A 89 0.36 -9.62 23.59
N LEU A 90 0.24 -9.13 22.35
CA LEU A 90 -0.82 -9.57 21.44
C LEU A 90 -0.41 -10.84 20.70
N THR A 91 -1.34 -11.77 20.61
CA THR A 91 -1.27 -12.89 19.66
C THR A 91 -1.59 -12.43 18.24
N GLY A 92 -1.17 -13.20 17.23
CA GLY A 92 -1.52 -12.91 15.84
C GLY A 92 -3.03 -12.80 15.62
N ARG A 93 -3.81 -13.69 16.24
CA ARG A 93 -5.28 -13.70 16.17
C ARG A 93 -5.91 -12.44 16.77
N GLU A 94 -5.41 -12.00 17.92
CA GLU A 94 -5.89 -10.77 18.55
C GLU A 94 -5.58 -9.55 17.69
N LEU A 95 -4.37 -9.47 17.12
CA LEU A 95 -4.01 -8.40 16.19
C LEU A 95 -4.93 -8.40 14.96
N VAL A 96 -5.15 -9.56 14.34
CA VAL A 96 -6.08 -9.67 13.19
C VAL A 96 -7.50 -9.25 13.59
N GLY A 97 -7.91 -9.53 14.83
CA GLY A 97 -9.19 -9.10 15.39
C GLY A 97 -9.40 -7.58 15.39
N PHE A 98 -8.34 -6.78 15.56
CA PHE A 98 -8.45 -5.31 15.47
C PHE A 98 -8.91 -4.82 14.09
N GLY A 99 -8.69 -5.58 13.03
CA GLY A 99 -9.24 -5.28 11.71
C GLY A 99 -10.77 -5.18 11.69
N ARG A 100 -11.46 -5.77 12.68
CA ARG A 100 -12.92 -5.69 12.78
C ARG A 100 -13.43 -4.47 13.55
N TYR A 101 -12.53 -3.66 14.12
CA TYR A 101 -12.91 -2.44 14.88
C TYR A 101 -13.87 -1.49 14.13
N PRO A 102 -13.73 -1.20 12.83
CA PRO A 102 -14.67 -0.33 12.12
C PRO A 102 -16.11 -0.85 12.09
N TRP A 103 -16.32 -2.15 12.31
CA TRP A 103 -17.63 -2.81 12.21
C TRP A 103 -18.39 -2.80 13.54
N HIS A 104 -17.73 -3.05 14.67
CA HIS A 104 -18.37 -3.12 15.98
C HIS A 104 -17.95 -2.00 16.95
N GLY A 105 -16.83 -1.29 16.69
CA GLY A 105 -16.28 -0.24 17.56
C GLY A 105 -15.64 -0.77 18.82
N LEU A 106 -15.14 0.14 19.67
CA LEU A 106 -14.35 -0.18 20.86
C LEU A 106 -15.11 -1.01 21.91
N LEU A 107 -16.38 -0.73 22.12
CA LEU A 107 -17.23 -1.39 23.12
C LEU A 107 -18.08 -2.53 22.54
N GLY A 108 -17.99 -2.76 21.24
CA GLY A 108 -18.73 -3.84 20.58
C GLY A 108 -18.09 -5.20 20.83
N ARG A 109 -18.92 -6.23 20.98
CA ARG A 109 -18.46 -7.61 21.06
C ARG A 109 -18.29 -8.19 19.66
N GLN A 110 -17.23 -8.97 19.46
CA GLN A 110 -17.04 -9.74 18.24
C GLN A 110 -18.22 -10.68 18.01
N THR A 111 -18.83 -10.59 16.84
CA THR A 111 -19.88 -11.48 16.37
C THR A 111 -19.31 -12.77 15.79
N SER A 112 -20.18 -13.74 15.49
CA SER A 112 -19.78 -14.94 14.74
C SER A 112 -19.29 -14.59 13.32
N GLU A 113 -19.85 -13.56 12.69
CA GLU A 113 -19.43 -13.05 11.40
C GLU A 113 -18.01 -12.44 11.47
N ASP A 114 -17.72 -11.65 12.52
CA ASP A 114 -16.37 -11.10 12.72
C ASP A 114 -15.33 -12.21 12.86
N ARG A 115 -15.63 -13.26 13.62
CA ARG A 115 -14.74 -14.42 13.75
C ARG A 115 -14.52 -15.11 12.40
N ALA A 116 -15.55 -15.28 11.61
CA ALA A 116 -15.41 -15.86 10.26
C ALA A 116 -14.50 -15.02 9.36
N HIS A 117 -14.60 -13.68 9.43
CA HIS A 117 -13.70 -12.78 8.69
C HIS A 117 -12.26 -12.86 9.18
N ILE A 118 -12.03 -12.96 10.49
CA ILE A 118 -10.69 -13.13 11.08
C ILE A 118 -10.07 -14.44 10.60
N GLU A 119 -10.77 -15.57 10.72
CA GLU A 119 -10.25 -16.88 10.30
C GLU A 119 -10.00 -16.93 8.78
N ARG A 120 -10.88 -16.33 7.98
CA ARG A 120 -10.66 -16.22 6.55
C ARG A 120 -9.41 -15.39 6.22
N ALA A 121 -9.19 -14.27 6.90
CA ALA A 121 -8.02 -13.43 6.69
C ALA A 121 -6.73 -14.17 7.07
N ILE A 122 -6.70 -14.89 8.20
CA ILE A 122 -5.60 -15.74 8.66
C ILE A 122 -5.28 -16.81 7.61
N THR A 123 -6.30 -17.47 7.06
CA THR A 123 -6.12 -18.49 6.02
C THR A 123 -5.58 -17.90 4.71
N LEU A 124 -6.15 -16.79 4.23
CA LEU A 124 -5.74 -16.15 2.97
C LEU A 124 -4.30 -15.60 2.99
N THR A 125 -3.78 -15.29 4.17
CA THR A 125 -2.41 -14.78 4.35
C THR A 125 -1.40 -15.85 4.76
N ASP A 126 -1.82 -17.12 4.80
CA ASP A 126 -0.98 -18.26 5.21
C ASP A 126 -0.37 -18.06 6.62
N THR A 127 -1.17 -17.53 7.57
CA THR A 127 -0.73 -17.21 8.94
C THR A 127 -1.37 -18.10 10.01
N CYS A 128 -1.99 -19.23 9.64
CA CYS A 128 -2.65 -20.14 10.58
C CYS A 128 -1.73 -20.62 11.71
N ALA A 129 -0.49 -20.99 11.39
CA ALA A 129 0.51 -21.44 12.37
C ALA A 129 1.04 -20.30 13.28
N LEU A 130 0.75 -19.04 12.92
CA LEU A 130 1.21 -17.84 13.63
C LEU A 130 0.11 -17.24 14.51
N ALA A 131 -1.15 -17.67 14.29
CA ALA A 131 -2.32 -17.02 14.88
C ALA A 131 -2.29 -16.99 16.42
N ASP A 132 -1.79 -18.02 17.05
CA ASP A 132 -1.77 -18.12 18.52
C ASP A 132 -0.38 -17.82 19.13
N ARG A 133 0.59 -17.37 18.31
CA ARG A 133 1.90 -16.90 18.75
C ARG A 133 1.87 -15.40 19.05
N LEU A 134 2.71 -14.95 19.97
CA LEU A 134 2.92 -13.52 20.23
C LEU A 134 3.54 -12.85 19.01
N VAL A 135 2.97 -11.72 18.58
CA VAL A 135 3.41 -10.99 17.38
C VAL A 135 4.87 -10.56 17.50
N ASP A 136 5.31 -10.18 18.70
CA ASP A 136 6.69 -9.74 18.93
C ASP A 136 7.72 -10.88 18.85
N SER A 137 7.26 -12.15 18.93
CA SER A 137 8.11 -13.33 18.75
C SER A 137 8.27 -13.76 17.27
N LEU A 138 7.55 -13.12 16.37
CA LEU A 138 7.56 -13.45 14.95
C LEU A 138 8.76 -12.81 14.22
N SER A 139 9.26 -13.49 13.20
CA SER A 139 10.20 -12.88 12.23
C SER A 139 9.57 -11.69 11.52
N GLY A 140 10.39 -10.85 10.89
CA GLY A 140 9.90 -9.67 10.15
C GLY A 140 8.84 -10.04 9.09
N GLY A 141 9.10 -11.07 8.28
CA GLY A 141 8.18 -11.54 7.25
C GLY A 141 6.90 -12.16 7.80
N GLU A 142 7.00 -12.97 8.87
CA GLU A 142 5.83 -13.52 9.55
C GLU A 142 4.96 -12.41 10.13
N ARG A 143 5.57 -11.44 10.81
CA ARG A 143 4.89 -10.27 11.37
C ARG A 143 4.19 -9.46 10.28
N GLN A 144 4.85 -9.22 9.16
CA GLN A 144 4.26 -8.50 8.03
C GLN A 144 3.01 -9.20 7.49
N ARG A 145 3.03 -10.54 7.37
CA ARG A 145 1.84 -11.31 6.93
C ARG A 145 0.69 -11.22 7.93
N VAL A 146 0.96 -11.22 9.22
CA VAL A 146 -0.09 -11.04 10.26
C VAL A 146 -0.70 -9.64 10.19
N TRP A 147 0.10 -8.59 9.96
CA TRP A 147 -0.42 -7.25 9.73
C TRP A 147 -1.28 -7.16 8.46
N LEU A 148 -0.87 -7.82 7.37
CA LEU A 148 -1.70 -7.93 6.17
C LEU A 148 -3.02 -8.68 6.45
N ALA A 149 -2.99 -9.73 7.28
CA ALA A 149 -4.21 -10.41 7.73
C ALA A 149 -5.16 -9.46 8.48
N MET A 150 -4.63 -8.59 9.36
CA MET A 150 -5.43 -7.58 10.06
C MET A 150 -6.11 -6.62 9.06
N LEU A 151 -5.37 -6.10 8.08
CA LEU A 151 -5.96 -5.24 7.04
C LEU A 151 -7.04 -5.97 6.23
N LEU A 152 -6.81 -7.24 5.92
CA LEU A 152 -7.76 -8.05 5.17
C LEU A 152 -9.04 -8.36 5.97
N ALA A 153 -8.90 -8.60 7.28
CA ALA A 153 -10.03 -8.80 8.18
C ALA A 153 -10.94 -7.55 8.26
N GLN A 154 -10.39 -6.36 8.00
CA GLN A 154 -11.15 -5.11 7.92
C GLN A 154 -12.19 -5.12 6.79
N LYS A 155 -11.99 -5.95 5.74
CA LYS A 155 -12.90 -6.08 4.58
C LYS A 155 -13.10 -4.74 3.87
N SER A 156 -12.03 -4.01 3.71
CA SER A 156 -11.99 -2.76 2.95
C SER A 156 -11.86 -3.02 1.45
N ARG A 157 -12.16 -2.01 0.64
CA ARG A 157 -12.04 -2.05 -0.83
C ARG A 157 -10.64 -1.68 -1.30
N PHE A 158 -9.92 -0.87 -0.49
CA PHE A 158 -8.55 -0.46 -0.78
C PHE A 158 -7.61 -0.80 0.37
N LEU A 159 -6.40 -1.27 0.01
CA LEU A 159 -5.26 -1.42 0.91
C LEU A 159 -4.19 -0.39 0.53
N LEU A 160 -3.81 0.46 1.47
CA LEU A 160 -2.75 1.44 1.33
C LEU A 160 -1.54 0.97 2.15
N LEU A 161 -0.41 0.70 1.48
CA LEU A 161 0.77 0.06 2.09
C LEU A 161 1.98 1.00 1.95
N ASP A 162 2.41 1.58 3.08
CA ASP A 162 3.55 2.51 3.11
C ASP A 162 4.84 1.75 3.41
N GLU A 163 5.66 1.50 2.38
CA GLU A 163 6.94 0.78 2.46
C GLU A 163 6.88 -0.57 3.23
N PRO A 164 5.95 -1.47 2.90
CA PRO A 164 5.72 -2.68 3.69
C PRO A 164 6.88 -3.69 3.63
N LEU A 165 7.91 -3.43 2.83
CA LEU A 165 9.03 -4.35 2.57
C LEU A 165 10.35 -3.90 3.22
N ALA A 166 10.41 -2.71 3.83
CA ALA A 166 11.65 -2.04 4.21
C ALA A 166 12.56 -2.85 5.18
N ALA A 167 11.99 -3.72 6.00
CA ALA A 167 12.73 -4.52 6.98
C ALA A 167 12.85 -6.01 6.62
N LEU A 168 12.56 -6.39 5.36
CA LEU A 168 12.51 -7.78 4.92
C LEU A 168 13.69 -8.10 4.00
N ASP A 169 14.19 -9.33 4.09
CA ASP A 169 15.10 -9.87 3.08
C ASP A 169 14.38 -10.12 1.74
N ILE A 170 15.15 -10.34 0.68
CA ILE A 170 14.64 -10.48 -0.69
C ILE A 170 13.61 -11.61 -0.82
N ALA A 171 13.79 -12.73 -0.13
CA ALA A 171 12.88 -13.87 -0.21
C ALA A 171 11.50 -13.50 0.36
N HIS A 172 11.48 -12.90 1.55
CA HIS A 172 10.26 -12.44 2.20
C HIS A 172 9.59 -11.28 1.46
N GLN A 173 10.37 -10.35 0.86
CA GLN A 173 9.82 -9.30 -0.03
C GLN A 173 9.02 -9.89 -1.18
N VAL A 174 9.59 -10.89 -1.86
CA VAL A 174 8.94 -11.59 -2.98
C VAL A 174 7.66 -12.30 -2.52
N GLU A 175 7.69 -12.99 -1.37
CA GLU A 175 6.52 -13.66 -0.80
C GLU A 175 5.38 -12.66 -0.51
N VAL A 176 5.69 -11.54 0.15
CA VAL A 176 4.72 -10.48 0.47
C VAL A 176 4.12 -9.88 -0.80
N LEU A 177 4.92 -9.57 -1.82
CA LEU A 177 4.43 -9.01 -3.08
C LEU A 177 3.55 -10.00 -3.85
N LYS A 178 3.92 -11.29 -3.89
CA LYS A 178 3.08 -12.34 -4.47
C LYS A 178 1.73 -12.44 -3.74
N LEU A 179 1.76 -12.40 -2.41
CA LEU A 179 0.56 -12.43 -1.58
C LEU A 179 -0.33 -11.21 -1.87
N VAL A 180 0.22 -10.00 -1.84
CA VAL A 180 -0.51 -8.76 -2.13
C VAL A 180 -1.16 -8.80 -3.50
N ARG A 181 -0.42 -9.23 -4.54
CA ARG A 181 -0.93 -9.34 -5.91
C ARG A 181 -2.06 -10.39 -6.00
N ARG A 182 -1.89 -11.56 -5.39
CA ARG A 182 -2.92 -12.60 -5.31
C ARG A 182 -4.19 -12.04 -4.65
N LEU A 183 -4.08 -11.43 -3.48
CA LEU A 183 -5.22 -10.85 -2.75
C LEU A 183 -5.93 -9.75 -3.55
N CYS A 184 -5.16 -8.89 -4.23
CA CYS A 184 -5.71 -7.87 -5.10
C CYS A 184 -6.60 -8.47 -6.19
N HIS A 185 -6.07 -9.42 -6.96
CA HIS A 185 -6.78 -9.99 -8.11
C HIS A 185 -7.91 -10.95 -7.71
N ASP A 186 -7.70 -11.81 -6.69
CA ASP A 186 -8.71 -12.79 -6.27
C ASP A 186 -9.90 -12.15 -5.57
N LEU A 187 -9.70 -11.03 -4.87
CA LEU A 187 -10.74 -10.34 -4.10
C LEU A 187 -11.21 -9.03 -4.75
N GLY A 188 -10.62 -8.61 -5.88
CA GLY A 188 -10.96 -7.36 -6.55
C GLY A 188 -10.56 -6.11 -5.78
N LEU A 189 -9.56 -6.19 -4.88
CA LEU A 189 -9.12 -5.07 -4.05
C LEU A 189 -8.31 -4.06 -4.87
N GLY A 190 -8.46 -2.77 -4.61
CA GLY A 190 -7.47 -1.77 -4.99
C GLY A 190 -6.30 -1.81 -4.01
N VAL A 191 -5.07 -1.89 -4.51
CA VAL A 191 -3.89 -1.80 -3.67
C VAL A 191 -3.02 -0.64 -4.12
N ILE A 192 -2.62 0.23 -3.19
CA ILE A 192 -1.62 1.28 -3.46
C ILE A 192 -0.44 1.02 -2.53
N ILE A 193 0.73 0.76 -3.12
CA ILE A 193 1.92 0.32 -2.40
C ILE A 193 3.12 1.21 -2.73
N VAL A 194 3.83 1.68 -1.70
CA VAL A 194 5.11 2.38 -1.86
C VAL A 194 6.23 1.37 -1.99
N LEU A 195 6.98 1.45 -3.09
CA LEU A 195 8.12 0.57 -3.38
C LEU A 195 9.36 1.39 -3.75
N HIS A 196 10.54 0.89 -3.34
CA HIS A 196 11.83 1.51 -3.69
C HIS A 196 12.50 0.81 -4.88
N ASP A 197 12.33 -0.50 -5.01
CA ASP A 197 12.91 -1.30 -6.09
C ASP A 197 12.00 -1.26 -7.31
N ILE A 198 12.50 -0.64 -8.39
CA ILE A 198 11.78 -0.52 -9.66
C ILE A 198 11.55 -1.87 -10.32
N ASN A 199 12.47 -2.83 -10.18
CA ASN A 199 12.32 -4.15 -10.76
C ASN A 199 11.22 -4.95 -10.06
N MET A 200 11.12 -4.82 -8.72
CA MET A 200 10.01 -5.39 -7.96
C MET A 200 8.69 -4.71 -8.32
N ALA A 201 8.67 -3.37 -8.44
CA ALA A 201 7.49 -2.63 -8.85
C ALA A 201 7.02 -3.03 -10.25
N ALA A 202 7.92 -3.12 -11.22
CA ALA A 202 7.61 -3.53 -12.59
C ALA A 202 7.07 -4.97 -12.68
N ARG A 203 7.49 -5.85 -11.77
CA ARG A 203 7.09 -7.26 -11.78
C ARG A 203 5.75 -7.52 -11.09
N TYR A 204 5.41 -6.77 -10.05
CA TYR A 204 4.29 -7.08 -9.17
C TYR A 204 3.15 -6.06 -9.20
N CYS A 205 3.35 -4.87 -9.78
CA CYS A 205 2.30 -3.87 -9.94
C CYS A 205 1.69 -3.91 -11.34
N ASP A 206 0.40 -3.53 -11.42
CA ASP A 206 -0.33 -3.41 -12.69
C ASP A 206 -0.20 -1.99 -13.27
N ARG A 207 0.01 -0.99 -12.40
CA ARG A 207 0.24 0.42 -12.75
C ARG A 207 1.33 0.99 -11.86
N LEU A 208 2.13 1.89 -12.41
CA LEU A 208 3.13 2.64 -11.66
C LEU A 208 2.81 4.13 -11.71
N THR A 209 3.07 4.82 -10.60
CA THR A 209 3.03 6.28 -10.51
C THR A 209 4.39 6.75 -10.00
N ALA A 210 5.10 7.48 -10.83
CA ALA A 210 6.42 8.02 -10.52
C ALA A 210 6.31 9.42 -9.92
N LEU A 211 6.96 9.61 -8.76
CA LEU A 211 7.05 10.91 -8.10
C LEU A 211 8.51 11.38 -8.02
N HIS A 212 8.71 12.67 -8.31
CA HIS A 212 9.99 13.36 -8.12
C HIS A 212 9.75 14.75 -7.51
N SER A 213 10.40 15.05 -6.37
CA SER A 213 10.31 16.37 -5.72
C SER A 213 8.87 16.89 -5.53
N GLY A 214 7.97 16.01 -5.10
CA GLY A 214 6.57 16.33 -4.85
C GLY A 214 5.69 16.45 -6.11
N ARG A 215 6.20 16.12 -7.29
CA ARG A 215 5.45 16.13 -8.55
C ARG A 215 5.26 14.71 -9.07
N VAL A 216 4.10 14.44 -9.62
CA VAL A 216 3.90 13.25 -10.45
C VAL A 216 4.56 13.52 -11.80
N LEU A 217 5.56 12.70 -12.14
CA LEU A 217 6.21 12.77 -13.45
C LEU A 217 5.41 12.00 -14.48
N GLU A 218 5.00 10.79 -14.12
CA GLU A 218 4.33 9.88 -15.03
C GLU A 218 3.46 8.87 -14.30
N GLN A 219 2.40 8.39 -14.95
CA GLN A 219 1.59 7.25 -14.51
C GLN A 219 1.30 6.36 -15.72
N GLY A 220 1.71 5.09 -15.66
CA GLY A 220 1.59 4.18 -16.80
C GLY A 220 1.64 2.71 -16.42
N ALA A 221 1.56 1.85 -17.42
CA ALA A 221 1.87 0.44 -17.25
C ALA A 221 3.38 0.25 -17.01
N PRO A 222 3.79 -0.78 -16.22
CA PRO A 222 5.21 -1.00 -15.95
C PRO A 222 6.08 -1.10 -17.20
N VAL A 223 5.56 -1.73 -18.26
CA VAL A 223 6.31 -1.90 -19.53
C VAL A 223 6.59 -0.57 -20.25
N GLU A 224 5.71 0.41 -20.08
CA GLU A 224 5.83 1.75 -20.66
C GLU A 224 6.86 2.59 -19.89
N MET A 225 6.90 2.43 -18.57
CA MET A 225 7.77 3.20 -17.68
C MET A 225 9.19 2.62 -17.55
N MET A 226 9.42 1.40 -18.02
CA MET A 226 10.74 0.74 -18.00
C MET A 226 11.54 1.11 -19.24
N ASP A 227 11.89 2.38 -19.37
CA ASP A 227 12.83 2.94 -20.33
C ASP A 227 13.91 3.79 -19.62
N SER A 228 15.07 3.97 -20.26
CA SER A 228 16.23 4.61 -19.64
C SER A 228 15.98 6.07 -19.29
N ASP A 229 15.34 6.83 -20.17
CA ASP A 229 15.14 8.27 -20.01
C ASP A 229 14.13 8.55 -18.88
N THR A 230 13.02 7.79 -18.84
CA THR A 230 12.02 7.86 -17.76
C THR A 230 12.66 7.51 -16.41
N LEU A 231 13.45 6.44 -16.33
CA LEU A 231 14.10 6.05 -15.07
C LEU A 231 15.16 7.04 -14.61
N GLU A 232 15.93 7.63 -15.53
CA GLU A 232 16.87 8.70 -15.20
C GLU A 232 16.14 9.93 -14.67
N ALA A 233 15.01 10.32 -15.27
CA ALA A 233 14.18 11.43 -14.77
C ALA A 233 13.62 11.15 -13.36
N ILE A 234 13.26 9.91 -13.05
CA ILE A 234 12.71 9.50 -11.74
C ILE A 234 13.80 9.46 -10.66
N TYR A 235 14.93 8.82 -10.95
CA TYR A 235 15.96 8.47 -9.95
C TYR A 235 17.21 9.36 -10.00
N GLY A 236 17.41 10.11 -11.09
CA GLY A 236 18.61 10.92 -11.31
C GLY A 236 19.86 10.09 -11.61
N LEU A 237 19.70 8.84 -12.04
CA LEU A 237 20.77 7.89 -12.32
C LEU A 237 20.56 7.26 -13.69
N ALA A 238 21.62 7.18 -14.50
CA ALA A 238 21.58 6.47 -15.77
C ALA A 238 21.35 4.97 -15.54
N MET A 239 20.33 4.43 -16.16
CA MET A 239 19.97 3.02 -16.06
C MET A 239 19.87 2.38 -17.44
N GLN A 240 20.39 1.16 -17.54
CA GLN A 240 20.24 0.33 -18.74
C GLN A 240 19.07 -0.63 -18.57
N ILE A 241 18.24 -0.75 -19.60
CA ILE A 241 17.14 -1.70 -19.62
C ILE A 241 17.58 -2.99 -20.31
N MET A 242 17.58 -4.05 -19.55
CA MET A 242 17.88 -5.40 -20.03
C MET A 242 16.57 -6.19 -20.19
N ARG A 243 16.48 -6.98 -21.26
CA ARG A 243 15.36 -7.91 -21.49
C ARG A 243 15.88 -9.34 -21.52
N PRO A 244 15.97 -10.01 -20.34
CA PRO A 244 16.48 -11.36 -20.27
C PRO A 244 15.61 -12.32 -21.09
N SER A 245 16.24 -13.23 -21.82
CA SER A 245 15.54 -14.30 -22.56
C SER A 245 14.68 -15.13 -21.60
N GLY A 246 13.39 -15.29 -21.92
CA GLY A 246 12.45 -16.04 -21.08
C GLY A 246 11.81 -15.27 -19.90
N SER A 247 12.14 -14.00 -19.70
CA SER A 247 11.45 -13.13 -18.74
C SER A 247 10.44 -12.21 -19.44
N PRO A 248 9.16 -12.16 -19.00
CA PRO A 248 8.21 -11.22 -19.56
C PRO A 248 8.45 -9.77 -19.07
N HIS A 249 9.28 -9.59 -18.03
CA HIS A 249 9.53 -8.29 -17.42
C HIS A 249 10.95 -7.80 -17.73
N PRO A 250 11.13 -6.56 -18.19
CA PRO A 250 12.43 -5.93 -18.32
C PRO A 250 13.06 -5.70 -16.93
N ILE A 251 14.37 -5.58 -16.89
CA ILE A 251 15.15 -5.31 -15.67
C ILE A 251 15.96 -4.03 -15.91
N ALA A 252 15.86 -3.10 -14.97
CA ALA A 252 16.69 -1.90 -14.92
C ALA A 252 17.96 -2.18 -14.10
N VAL A 253 19.11 -1.84 -14.67
CA VAL A 253 20.44 -2.00 -14.04
C VAL A 253 21.14 -0.65 -14.05
N VAL A 254 21.67 -0.22 -12.90
CA VAL A 254 22.46 1.02 -12.80
C VAL A 254 23.77 0.83 -13.58
N GLN A 255 24.15 1.84 -14.37
CA GLN A 255 25.41 1.86 -15.13
C GLN A 255 26.59 2.24 -14.25
#